data_f76d66af99ac1a04cd0ec76d3faddc65
#
_entry.id   f76d66af99ac1a04cd0ec76d3faddc65
#
_cell.length_a   1.000
_cell.length_b   1.000
_cell.length_c   1.000
_cell.angle_alpha   90.00
_cell.angle_beta   90.00
_cell.angle_gamma   90.00
#
_symmetry.space_group_name_H-M   'P 1'
#
loop_
_entity.id
_entity.type
_entity.pdbx_description
1 polymer ?
#
loop_
_entity_poly.entity_id
_entity_poly.type
_entity_poly.pdbx_seq_one_letter_code
_entity_poly.pdbx_strand_id
1 'polypeptide(L)'
;ADTANIDEIKELFNYFPIDGVTTNPTILSHENKTLSSVVAKIQKCIEGKMLHIQTISEEAEDILHEAKRYRDYFELNDNYYVKIPVTKNGYKAIKMVKDAGMNVTATAIFTQQQALIAAGADFVAPYVNRLDNISSHGIEVVSDIVKTFKLYDIKCKVLAASFKNVDQIYRVSMVGCHAVTASYEILEAIMKHPMTDKGVLDFKKDSSNIYDV
;
A
#
# COMPACT_ATOMS: atom_id res chain seq x y z
N ALA A 1 -1.86 2.13 -4.86
CA ALA A 1 -0.84 1.87 -5.88
C ALA A 1 0.55 1.87 -5.24
N ASP A 2 1.40 0.89 -5.55
CA ASP A 2 2.79 0.76 -5.04
C ASP A 2 3.77 1.14 -6.17
N THR A 3 3.86 2.43 -6.48
CA THR A 3 4.67 2.96 -7.58
C THR A 3 5.05 4.42 -7.34
N ALA A 4 6.14 4.88 -7.98
CA ALA A 4 6.56 6.28 -8.04
C ALA A 4 6.53 6.82 -9.49
N ASN A 5 6.06 6.03 -10.43
CA ASN A 5 5.87 6.43 -11.82
C ASN A 5 4.59 7.26 -11.95
N ILE A 6 4.78 8.51 -12.40
CA ILE A 6 3.67 9.49 -12.45
C ILE A 6 2.61 9.11 -13.49
N ASP A 7 3.01 8.51 -14.60
CA ASP A 7 2.08 8.16 -15.67
C ASP A 7 1.25 6.93 -15.26
N GLU A 8 1.85 5.94 -14.60
CA GLU A 8 1.13 4.83 -13.96
C GLU A 8 0.12 5.32 -12.91
N ILE A 9 0.53 6.26 -12.04
CA ILE A 9 -0.36 6.82 -11.03
C ILE A 9 -1.56 7.49 -11.68
N LYS A 10 -1.35 8.35 -12.68
CA LYS A 10 -2.44 9.02 -13.39
C LYS A 10 -3.41 8.03 -14.02
N GLU A 11 -2.89 7.00 -14.67
CA GLU A 11 -3.70 5.97 -15.30
C GLU A 11 -4.51 5.19 -14.26
N LEU A 12 -3.88 4.73 -13.19
CA LEU A 12 -4.57 4.02 -12.11
C LEU A 12 -5.69 4.87 -11.49
N PHE A 13 -5.42 6.14 -11.19
CA PHE A 13 -6.44 7.02 -10.60
C PHE A 13 -7.57 7.38 -11.56
N ASN A 14 -7.33 7.31 -12.87
CA ASN A 14 -8.37 7.55 -13.88
C ASN A 14 -9.32 6.35 -14.03
N TYR A 15 -8.83 5.13 -13.90
CA TYR A 15 -9.60 3.93 -14.20
C TYR A 15 -10.02 3.11 -12.97
N PHE A 16 -9.39 3.33 -11.81
CA PHE A 16 -9.62 2.51 -10.62
C PHE A 16 -9.97 3.35 -9.39
N PRO A 17 -10.74 2.79 -8.45
CA PRO A 17 -11.01 3.43 -7.17
C PRO A 17 -9.79 3.32 -6.23
N ILE A 18 -8.70 3.96 -6.59
CA ILE A 18 -7.46 3.96 -5.79
C ILE A 18 -7.59 4.95 -4.63
N ASP A 19 -7.26 4.49 -3.42
CA ASP A 19 -7.32 5.29 -2.19
C ASP A 19 -6.00 5.97 -1.83
N GLY A 20 -4.90 5.60 -2.48
CA GLY A 20 -3.61 6.21 -2.21
C GLY A 20 -2.43 5.57 -2.92
N VAL A 21 -1.26 6.15 -2.67
CA VAL A 21 0.03 5.71 -3.22
C VAL A 21 0.97 5.35 -2.09
N THR A 22 1.67 4.23 -2.23
CA THR A 22 2.78 3.86 -1.37
C THR A 22 4.08 3.92 -2.14
N THR A 23 5.13 4.39 -1.49
CA THR A 23 6.49 4.38 -2.02
C THR A 23 7.44 3.68 -1.06
N ASN A 24 8.64 3.38 -1.53
CA ASN A 24 9.75 2.91 -0.73
C ASN A 24 11.07 3.21 -1.46
N PRO A 25 12.24 3.12 -0.81
CA PRO A 25 13.53 3.45 -1.44
C PRO A 25 13.81 2.66 -2.71
N THR A 26 13.42 1.38 -2.79
CA THR A 26 13.62 0.54 -3.97
C THR A 26 12.81 1.05 -5.17
N ILE A 27 11.53 1.39 -4.96
CA ILE A 27 10.67 1.96 -6.01
C ILE A 27 11.27 3.28 -6.53
N LEU A 28 11.68 4.17 -5.63
CA LEU A 28 12.30 5.44 -6.02
C LEU A 28 13.60 5.25 -6.79
N SER A 29 14.43 4.27 -6.40
CA SER A 29 15.69 3.98 -7.09
C SER A 29 15.47 3.44 -8.52
N HIS A 30 14.43 2.63 -8.75
CA HIS A 30 14.09 2.15 -10.09
C HIS A 30 13.68 3.29 -11.04
N GLU A 31 13.03 4.31 -10.52
CA GLU A 31 12.69 5.51 -11.29
C GLU A 31 13.86 6.46 -11.55
N ASN A 32 15.04 6.22 -10.96
CA ASN A 32 16.20 7.12 -11.00
C ASN A 32 15.84 8.56 -10.62
N LYS A 33 14.94 8.74 -9.66
CA LYS A 33 14.43 10.04 -9.22
C LYS A 33 14.69 10.27 -7.74
N THR A 34 14.83 11.53 -7.36
CA THR A 34 14.91 11.90 -5.94
C THR A 34 13.53 11.95 -5.32
N LEU A 35 13.43 11.71 -4.00
CA LEU A 35 12.18 11.82 -3.26
C LEU A 35 11.50 13.19 -3.51
N SER A 36 12.27 14.29 -3.44
CA SER A 36 11.76 15.63 -3.66
C SER A 36 11.17 15.86 -5.05
N SER A 37 11.77 15.25 -6.08
CA SER A 37 11.27 15.39 -7.46
C SER A 37 9.98 14.61 -7.73
N VAL A 38 9.70 13.58 -6.94
CA VAL A 38 8.58 12.65 -7.13
C VAL A 38 7.38 13.06 -6.27
N VAL A 39 7.59 13.32 -4.98
CA VAL A 39 6.49 13.58 -4.01
C VAL A 39 5.59 14.72 -4.46
N ALA A 40 6.16 15.87 -4.87
CA ALA A 40 5.36 17.00 -5.34
C ALA A 40 4.51 16.70 -6.59
N LYS A 41 4.96 15.77 -7.44
CA LYS A 41 4.20 15.32 -8.61
C LYS A 41 3.11 14.33 -8.22
N ILE A 42 3.41 13.39 -7.31
CA ILE A 42 2.44 12.44 -6.78
C ILE A 42 1.28 13.21 -6.13
N GLN A 43 1.57 14.18 -5.24
CA GLN A 43 0.54 14.99 -4.56
C GLN A 43 -0.45 15.63 -5.55
N LYS A 44 0.05 16.13 -6.69
CA LYS A 44 -0.81 16.71 -7.73
C LYS A 44 -1.71 15.69 -8.44
N CYS A 45 -1.30 14.42 -8.47
CA CYS A 45 -2.06 13.37 -9.14
C CYS A 45 -3.12 12.71 -8.23
N ILE A 46 -2.87 12.69 -6.91
CA ILE A 46 -3.69 11.92 -5.97
C ILE A 46 -4.81 12.73 -5.29
N GLU A 47 -4.89 14.03 -5.54
CA GLU A 47 -5.99 14.93 -5.11
C GLU A 47 -6.40 14.75 -3.63
N GLY A 48 -5.42 14.71 -2.73
CA GLY A 48 -5.66 14.56 -1.31
C GLY A 48 -5.90 13.12 -0.81
N LYS A 49 -5.73 12.11 -1.65
CA LYS A 49 -5.70 10.71 -1.23
C LYS A 49 -4.44 10.38 -0.42
N MET A 50 -4.40 9.18 0.19
CA MET A 50 -3.30 8.76 1.06
C MET A 50 -1.95 8.70 0.33
N LEU A 51 -0.91 9.20 0.99
CA LEU A 51 0.48 9.11 0.54
C LEU A 51 1.35 8.52 1.64
N HIS A 52 1.95 7.36 1.35
CA HIS A 52 2.82 6.66 2.30
C HIS A 52 4.28 6.82 1.87
N ILE A 53 5.09 7.52 2.67
CA ILE A 53 6.52 7.75 2.40
C ILE A 53 7.35 7.08 3.49
N GLN A 54 8.32 6.26 3.07
CA GLN A 54 9.19 5.52 3.99
C GLN A 54 10.37 6.36 4.44
N THR A 55 10.61 6.37 5.77
CA THR A 55 11.84 6.90 6.39
C THR A 55 12.99 5.92 6.22
N ILE A 56 14.20 6.45 6.15
CA ILE A 56 15.45 5.69 5.98
C ILE A 56 16.37 5.77 7.20
N SER A 57 16.09 6.66 8.14
CA SER A 57 16.84 6.78 9.40
C SER A 57 16.68 5.51 10.24
N GLU A 58 17.70 5.20 11.06
CA GLU A 58 17.76 3.97 11.87
C GLU A 58 17.40 4.22 13.34
N GLU A 59 17.77 5.40 13.89
CA GLU A 59 17.48 5.76 15.27
C GLU A 59 16.07 6.37 15.40
N ALA A 60 15.39 6.10 16.51
CA ALA A 60 13.98 6.48 16.69
C ALA A 60 13.76 8.00 16.64
N GLU A 61 14.65 8.77 17.24
CA GLU A 61 14.62 10.23 17.23
C GLU A 61 14.85 10.79 15.82
N ASP A 62 15.77 10.19 15.07
CA ASP A 62 16.06 10.60 13.69
C ASP A 62 14.90 10.25 12.75
N ILE A 63 14.24 9.11 12.96
CA ILE A 63 13.00 8.75 12.23
C ILE A 63 11.91 9.81 12.45
N LEU A 64 11.71 10.26 13.71
CA LEU A 64 10.74 11.33 13.99
C LEU A 64 11.12 12.66 13.33
N HIS A 65 12.40 13.03 13.38
CA HIS A 65 12.90 14.25 12.75
C HIS A 65 12.73 14.19 11.21
N GLU A 66 13.04 13.05 10.62
CA GLU A 66 12.86 12.81 9.19
C GLU A 66 11.37 12.90 8.78
N ALA A 67 10.48 12.28 9.55
CA ALA A 67 9.04 12.34 9.31
C ALA A 67 8.50 13.77 9.35
N LYS A 68 8.90 14.55 10.34
CA LYS A 68 8.53 15.99 10.45
C LYS A 68 9.10 16.79 9.29
N ARG A 69 10.37 16.57 8.94
CA ARG A 69 11.02 17.25 7.81
C ARG A 69 10.30 16.95 6.49
N TYR A 70 9.85 15.72 6.24
CA TYR A 70 9.07 15.41 5.05
C TYR A 70 7.71 16.10 5.07
N ARG A 71 6.99 16.05 6.20
CA ARG A 71 5.72 16.76 6.34
C ARG A 71 5.85 18.25 6.03
N ASP A 72 6.83 18.90 6.64
CA ASP A 72 7.00 20.35 6.54
C ASP A 72 7.54 20.76 5.16
N TYR A 73 8.52 20.03 4.60
CA TYR A 73 9.12 20.32 3.29
C TYR A 73 8.14 20.13 2.12
N PHE A 74 7.29 19.11 2.20
CA PHE A 74 6.32 18.81 1.15
C PHE A 74 4.92 19.36 1.46
N GLU A 75 4.74 20.10 2.54
CA GLU A 75 3.45 20.62 2.99
C GLU A 75 2.37 19.53 3.08
N LEU A 76 2.76 18.36 3.65
CA LEU A 76 1.88 17.20 3.77
C LEU A 76 0.87 17.39 4.90
N ASN A 77 -0.34 16.96 4.65
CA ASN A 77 -1.48 17.06 5.57
C ASN A 77 -1.83 15.70 6.20
N ASP A 78 -3.05 15.54 6.71
CA ASP A 78 -3.56 14.35 7.37
C ASP A 78 -3.62 13.09 6.46
N ASN A 79 -3.37 13.24 5.16
CA ASN A 79 -3.29 12.11 4.23
C ASN A 79 -1.88 11.53 4.11
N TYR A 80 -0.92 12.10 4.83
CA TYR A 80 0.44 11.58 4.91
C TYR A 80 0.57 10.48 5.96
N TYR A 81 1.11 9.36 5.55
CA TYR A 81 1.45 8.22 6.39
C TYR A 81 2.95 7.98 6.40
N VAL A 82 3.57 8.14 7.56
CA VAL A 82 5.00 7.83 7.74
C VAL A 82 5.18 6.32 7.71
N LYS A 83 5.92 5.82 6.73
CA LYS A 83 6.17 4.38 6.60
C LYS A 83 7.45 4.01 7.35
N ILE A 84 7.33 3.20 8.42
CA ILE A 84 8.41 2.89 9.36
C ILE A 84 8.66 1.39 9.40
N PRO A 85 9.88 0.91 9.09
CA PRO A 85 10.24 -0.51 9.25
C PRO A 85 10.21 -0.95 10.72
N VAL A 86 9.73 -2.18 10.98
CA VAL A 86 9.54 -2.74 12.33
C VAL A 86 10.85 -3.26 12.93
N THR A 87 11.82 -2.39 13.10
CA THR A 87 13.03 -2.62 13.91
C THR A 87 12.78 -2.27 15.37
N LYS A 88 13.72 -2.54 16.27
CA LYS A 88 13.63 -2.12 17.69
C LYS A 88 13.40 -0.61 17.82
N ASN A 89 14.17 0.19 17.09
CA ASN A 89 14.00 1.65 17.06
C ASN A 89 12.75 2.07 16.29
N GLY A 90 12.35 1.30 15.24
CA GLY A 90 11.10 1.52 14.52
C GLY A 90 9.87 1.41 15.42
N TYR A 91 9.79 0.43 16.31
CA TYR A 91 8.68 0.35 17.28
C TYR A 91 8.63 1.56 18.22
N LYS A 92 9.77 2.03 18.71
CA LYS A 92 9.85 3.27 19.51
C LYS A 92 9.41 4.49 18.67
N ALA A 93 9.88 4.58 17.43
CA ALA A 93 9.55 5.67 16.51
C ALA A 93 8.05 5.71 16.17
N ILE A 94 7.38 4.56 15.97
CA ILE A 94 5.94 4.48 15.72
C ILE A 94 5.18 5.25 16.82
N LYS A 95 5.47 4.98 18.09
CA LYS A 95 4.85 5.70 19.21
C LYS A 95 5.15 7.20 19.15
N MET A 96 6.42 7.58 18.96
CA MET A 96 6.84 9.00 18.93
C MET A 96 6.17 9.78 17.79
N VAL A 97 6.04 9.18 16.62
CA VAL A 97 5.40 9.79 15.44
C VAL A 97 3.89 9.91 15.64
N LYS A 98 3.24 8.90 16.25
CA LYS A 98 1.81 8.98 16.64
C LYS A 98 1.57 10.05 17.70
N ASP A 99 2.42 10.13 18.72
CA ASP A 99 2.34 11.18 19.78
C ASP A 99 2.54 12.60 19.19
N ALA A 100 3.27 12.71 18.06
CA ALA A 100 3.42 13.95 17.29
C ALA A 100 2.26 14.26 16.33
N GLY A 101 1.17 13.48 16.37
CA GLY A 101 -0.05 13.69 15.59
C GLY A 101 0.05 13.28 14.12
N MET A 102 1.02 12.47 13.73
CA MET A 102 1.17 11.98 12.35
C MET A 102 0.64 10.54 12.20
N ASN A 103 0.15 10.21 11.02
CA ASN A 103 -0.26 8.84 10.71
C ASN A 103 0.96 7.96 10.39
N VAL A 104 0.85 6.67 10.71
CA VAL A 104 1.95 5.71 10.59
C VAL A 104 1.49 4.45 9.86
N THR A 105 2.35 3.98 8.94
CA THR A 105 2.30 2.64 8.37
C THR A 105 3.54 1.86 8.81
N ALA A 106 3.37 0.89 9.71
CA ALA A 106 4.43 -0.03 10.10
C ALA A 106 4.69 -1.01 8.96
N THR A 107 5.92 -1.10 8.47
CA THR A 107 6.27 -1.88 7.27
C THR A 107 7.37 -2.91 7.51
N ALA A 108 7.64 -3.73 6.49
CA ALA A 108 8.56 -4.87 6.55
C ALA A 108 8.17 -5.89 7.63
N ILE A 109 6.88 -6.20 7.68
CA ILE A 109 6.29 -7.16 8.63
C ILE A 109 6.27 -8.54 7.98
N PHE A 110 6.78 -9.54 8.71
CA PHE A 110 6.88 -10.93 8.28
C PHE A 110 6.22 -11.92 9.25
N THR A 111 5.80 -11.46 10.44
CA THR A 111 5.12 -12.30 11.43
C THR A 111 3.94 -11.59 12.04
N GLN A 112 2.99 -12.39 12.53
CA GLN A 112 1.83 -11.89 13.28
C GLN A 112 2.27 -11.12 14.55
N GLN A 113 3.29 -11.61 15.25
CA GLN A 113 3.80 -10.98 16.47
C GLN A 113 4.40 -9.58 16.19
N GLN A 114 5.11 -9.42 15.07
CA GLN A 114 5.60 -8.10 14.65
C GLN A 114 4.44 -7.12 14.42
N ALA A 115 3.37 -7.58 13.76
CA ALA A 115 2.18 -6.77 13.52
C ALA A 115 1.48 -6.38 14.83
N LEU A 116 1.37 -7.31 15.79
CA LEU A 116 0.74 -7.07 17.07
C LEU A 116 1.49 -6.00 17.89
N ILE A 117 2.83 -6.05 17.93
CA ILE A 117 3.64 -5.02 18.61
C ILE A 117 3.52 -3.66 17.89
N ALA A 118 3.36 -3.67 16.56
CA ALA A 118 3.22 -2.46 15.75
C ALA A 118 1.79 -1.89 15.73
N ALA A 119 0.83 -2.48 16.43
CA ALA A 119 -0.59 -2.16 16.31
C ALA A 119 -1.00 -0.78 16.86
N GLY A 120 -0.05 0.00 17.39
CA GLY A 120 -0.22 1.43 17.63
C GLY A 120 -0.16 2.31 16.37
N ALA A 121 0.25 1.75 15.23
CA ALA A 121 0.20 2.40 13.93
C ALA A 121 -1.24 2.43 13.37
N ASP A 122 -1.48 3.24 12.32
CA ASP A 122 -2.76 3.25 11.60
C ASP A 122 -2.87 2.06 10.64
N PHE A 123 -1.73 1.67 10.05
CA PHE A 123 -1.61 0.49 9.21
C PHE A 123 -0.41 -0.37 9.61
N VAL A 124 -0.58 -1.69 9.46
CA VAL A 124 0.52 -2.66 9.41
C VAL A 124 0.61 -3.24 8.01
N ALA A 125 1.82 -3.30 7.45
CA ALA A 125 2.04 -3.75 6.07
C ALA A 125 2.84 -5.07 6.01
N PRO A 126 2.16 -6.25 6.14
CA PRO A 126 2.79 -7.55 5.97
C PRO A 126 3.16 -7.81 4.52
N TYR A 127 4.32 -8.44 4.31
CA TYR A 127 4.84 -8.77 2.98
C TYR A 127 4.50 -10.20 2.58
N VAL A 128 3.64 -10.35 1.56
CA VAL A 128 3.13 -11.66 1.12
C VAL A 128 4.17 -12.41 0.30
N ASN A 129 4.55 -11.89 -0.87
CA ASN A 129 5.41 -12.62 -1.80
C ASN A 129 6.82 -12.87 -1.25
N ARG A 130 7.36 -11.98 -0.41
CA ARG A 130 8.67 -12.21 0.20
C ARG A 130 8.68 -13.40 1.15
N LEU A 131 7.57 -13.68 1.83
CA LEU A 131 7.37 -14.88 2.63
C LEU A 131 7.24 -16.12 1.73
N ASP A 132 6.42 -16.04 0.70
CA ASP A 132 6.22 -17.18 -0.23
C ASP A 132 7.55 -17.58 -0.89
N ASN A 133 8.43 -16.62 -1.23
CA ASN A 133 9.74 -16.86 -1.84
C ASN A 133 10.72 -17.65 -0.94
N ILE A 134 10.48 -17.70 0.37
CA ILE A 134 11.30 -18.49 1.31
C ILE A 134 10.54 -19.71 1.86
N SER A 135 9.52 -20.17 1.12
CA SER A 135 8.67 -21.29 1.51
C SER A 135 7.92 -21.08 2.85
N SER A 136 7.66 -19.82 3.18
CA SER A 136 6.75 -19.43 4.25
C SER A 136 5.39 -19.05 3.65
N HIS A 137 4.34 -19.01 4.45
CA HIS A 137 2.97 -18.85 3.97
C HIS A 137 2.46 -17.41 4.20
N GLY A 138 2.76 -16.49 3.26
CA GLY A 138 2.43 -15.07 3.38
C GLY A 138 0.95 -14.79 3.62
N ILE A 139 0.07 -15.53 2.95
CA ILE A 139 -1.40 -15.41 3.12
C ILE A 139 -1.84 -15.82 4.53
N GLU A 140 -1.24 -16.87 5.10
CA GLU A 140 -1.56 -17.33 6.45
C GLU A 140 -1.15 -16.29 7.50
N VAL A 141 0.02 -15.67 7.33
CA VAL A 141 0.46 -14.56 8.20
C VAL A 141 -0.54 -13.39 8.16
N VAL A 142 -0.99 -12.98 6.97
CA VAL A 142 -2.03 -11.94 6.84
C VAL A 142 -3.33 -12.37 7.53
N SER A 143 -3.77 -13.61 7.33
CA SER A 143 -4.95 -14.18 7.96
C SER A 143 -4.87 -14.12 9.49
N ASP A 144 -3.73 -14.51 10.04
CA ASP A 144 -3.54 -14.53 11.50
C ASP A 144 -3.48 -13.12 12.09
N ILE A 145 -2.89 -12.15 11.37
CA ILE A 145 -2.93 -10.74 11.77
C ILE A 145 -4.39 -10.23 11.80
N VAL A 146 -5.15 -10.45 10.72
CA VAL A 146 -6.55 -10.02 10.61
C VAL A 146 -7.41 -10.65 11.72
N LYS A 147 -7.28 -11.96 11.95
CA LYS A 147 -8.00 -12.67 13.01
C LYS A 147 -7.66 -12.11 14.40
N THR A 148 -6.37 -11.88 14.67
CA THR A 148 -5.90 -11.33 15.93
C THR A 148 -6.46 -9.92 16.15
N PHE A 149 -6.36 -9.06 15.15
CA PHE A 149 -6.86 -7.68 15.26
C PHE A 149 -8.38 -7.66 15.50
N LYS A 150 -9.12 -8.53 14.82
CA LYS A 150 -10.56 -8.69 15.05
C LYS A 150 -10.88 -9.24 16.45
N LEU A 151 -10.13 -10.25 16.93
CA LEU A 151 -10.34 -10.89 18.23
C LEU A 151 -10.18 -9.90 19.40
N TYR A 152 -9.22 -8.99 19.29
CA TYR A 152 -8.88 -8.02 20.34
C TYR A 152 -9.41 -6.60 20.05
N ASP A 153 -10.28 -6.43 19.05
CA ASP A 153 -10.83 -5.13 18.62
C ASP A 153 -9.75 -4.06 18.35
N ILE A 154 -8.63 -4.49 17.79
CA ILE A 154 -7.51 -3.59 17.44
C ILE A 154 -7.92 -2.75 16.22
N LYS A 155 -7.80 -1.42 16.33
CA LYS A 155 -8.25 -0.48 15.29
C LYS A 155 -7.24 -0.30 14.14
N CYS A 156 -6.01 -0.76 14.31
CA CYS A 156 -5.00 -0.75 13.27
C CYS A 156 -5.46 -1.58 12.05
N LYS A 157 -5.30 -1.04 10.86
CA LYS A 157 -5.70 -1.69 9.61
C LYS A 157 -4.55 -2.52 9.02
N VAL A 158 -4.89 -3.57 8.29
CA VAL A 158 -3.92 -4.39 7.56
C VAL A 158 -3.87 -3.93 6.11
N LEU A 159 -2.71 -3.46 5.67
CA LEU A 159 -2.37 -3.07 4.30
C LEU A 159 -1.38 -4.10 3.74
N ALA A 160 -1.86 -5.20 3.19
CA ALA A 160 -0.97 -6.23 2.64
C ALA A 160 -0.18 -5.68 1.45
N ALA A 161 1.09 -6.06 1.38
CA ALA A 161 2.05 -5.55 0.40
C ALA A 161 2.94 -6.66 -0.17
N SER A 162 3.75 -6.31 -1.18
CA SER A 162 4.66 -7.26 -1.82
C SER A 162 3.91 -8.42 -2.47
N PHE A 163 3.28 -8.15 -3.59
CA PHE A 163 2.58 -9.14 -4.42
C PHE A 163 3.37 -9.48 -5.68
N LYS A 164 3.13 -10.67 -6.23
CA LYS A 164 3.71 -11.13 -7.49
C LYS A 164 2.65 -11.46 -8.55
N ASN A 165 1.43 -11.72 -8.12
CA ASN A 165 0.33 -12.09 -9.01
C ASN A 165 -1.03 -11.76 -8.39
N VAL A 166 -2.07 -11.84 -9.23
CA VAL A 166 -3.46 -11.53 -8.86
C VAL A 166 -4.04 -12.54 -7.85
N ASP A 167 -3.61 -13.81 -7.88
CA ASP A 167 -4.08 -14.84 -6.94
C ASP A 167 -3.74 -14.48 -5.49
N GLN A 168 -2.54 -13.95 -5.23
CA GLN A 168 -2.18 -13.48 -3.90
C GLN A 168 -3.12 -12.37 -3.41
N ILE A 169 -3.52 -11.42 -4.27
CA ILE A 169 -4.48 -10.35 -3.91
C ILE A 169 -5.86 -10.94 -3.63
N TYR A 170 -6.35 -11.83 -4.49
CA TYR A 170 -7.60 -12.55 -4.26
C TYR A 170 -7.61 -13.24 -2.90
N ARG A 171 -6.56 -14.01 -2.59
CA ARG A 171 -6.48 -14.77 -1.33
C ARG A 171 -6.41 -13.88 -0.09
N VAL A 172 -5.67 -12.75 -0.11
CA VAL A 172 -5.66 -11.82 1.03
C VAL A 172 -7.00 -11.10 1.20
N SER A 173 -7.74 -10.85 0.12
CA SER A 173 -9.09 -10.29 0.21
C SER A 173 -10.06 -11.27 0.89
N MET A 174 -9.94 -12.56 0.60
CA MET A 174 -10.78 -13.62 1.19
C MET A 174 -10.54 -13.81 2.69
N VAL A 175 -9.37 -13.48 3.22
CA VAL A 175 -9.10 -13.52 4.66
C VAL A 175 -9.47 -12.23 5.39
N GLY A 176 -10.04 -11.25 4.69
CA GLY A 176 -10.55 -10.00 5.26
C GLY A 176 -9.49 -8.92 5.47
N CYS A 177 -8.43 -8.90 4.63
CA CYS A 177 -7.47 -7.81 4.62
C CYS A 177 -8.16 -6.47 4.32
N HIS A 178 -7.77 -5.41 5.02
CA HIS A 178 -8.46 -4.11 4.92
C HIS A 178 -8.09 -3.35 3.64
N ALA A 179 -6.84 -3.50 3.19
CA ALA A 179 -6.33 -2.87 1.97
C ALA A 179 -5.14 -3.66 1.41
N VAL A 180 -4.85 -3.43 0.14
CA VAL A 180 -3.66 -3.95 -0.53
C VAL A 180 -2.91 -2.81 -1.20
N THR A 181 -1.59 -2.93 -1.30
CA THR A 181 -0.78 -2.08 -2.17
C THR A 181 0.01 -2.96 -3.12
N ALA A 182 -0.17 -2.73 -4.42
CA ALA A 182 0.40 -3.55 -5.49
C ALA A 182 0.92 -2.68 -6.63
N SER A 183 1.84 -3.23 -7.43
CA SER A 183 2.38 -2.55 -8.60
C SER A 183 1.31 -2.32 -9.69
N TYR A 184 1.62 -1.39 -10.60
CA TYR A 184 0.76 -1.07 -11.74
C TYR A 184 0.36 -2.32 -12.53
N GLU A 185 1.33 -3.17 -12.87
CA GLU A 185 1.11 -4.36 -13.70
C GLU A 185 0.15 -5.36 -13.03
N ILE A 186 0.21 -5.50 -11.70
CA ILE A 186 -0.68 -6.41 -10.97
C ILE A 186 -2.09 -5.82 -10.88
N LEU A 187 -2.22 -4.52 -10.62
CA LEU A 187 -3.52 -3.83 -10.57
C LEU A 187 -4.20 -3.87 -11.94
N GLU A 188 -3.44 -3.62 -13.02
CA GLU A 188 -3.94 -3.74 -14.39
C GLU A 188 -4.36 -5.18 -14.73
N ALA A 189 -3.59 -6.18 -14.29
CA ALA A 189 -3.90 -7.58 -14.54
C ALA A 189 -5.21 -8.06 -13.88
N ILE A 190 -5.64 -7.44 -12.78
CA ILE A 190 -6.92 -7.77 -12.13
C ILE A 190 -8.11 -7.56 -13.06
N MET A 191 -8.05 -6.56 -13.94
CA MET A 191 -9.14 -6.26 -14.87
C MET A 191 -9.18 -7.16 -16.10
N LYS A 192 -8.03 -7.72 -16.50
CA LYS A 192 -7.90 -8.45 -17.76
C LYS A 192 -8.47 -9.86 -17.62
N HIS A 193 -9.62 -10.10 -18.26
CA HIS A 193 -10.21 -11.44 -18.34
C HIS A 193 -10.71 -11.75 -19.75
N PRO A 194 -10.17 -12.80 -20.42
CA PRO A 194 -10.53 -13.13 -21.82
C PRO A 194 -12.02 -13.36 -22.03
N MET A 195 -12.74 -13.87 -21.02
CA MET A 195 -14.19 -14.08 -21.14
C MET A 195 -14.99 -12.78 -21.08
N THR A 196 -14.47 -11.75 -20.38
CA THR A 196 -15.09 -10.41 -20.40
C THR A 196 -14.97 -9.82 -21.80
N ASP A 197 -13.76 -9.85 -22.39
CA ASP A 197 -13.51 -9.33 -23.72
C ASP A 197 -14.39 -10.04 -24.77
N LYS A 198 -14.45 -11.39 -24.68
CA LYS A 198 -15.32 -12.19 -25.53
C LYS A 198 -16.78 -11.81 -25.33
N GLY A 199 -17.28 -11.71 -24.11
CA GLY A 199 -18.66 -11.35 -23.79
C GLY A 199 -19.04 -9.99 -24.35
N VAL A 200 -18.17 -8.99 -24.23
CA VAL A 200 -18.41 -7.65 -24.83
C VAL A 200 -18.51 -7.70 -26.33
N LEU A 201 -17.66 -8.48 -27.01
CA LEU A 201 -17.74 -8.67 -28.48
C LEU A 201 -19.03 -9.37 -28.90
N ASP A 202 -19.45 -10.42 -28.17
CA ASP A 202 -20.70 -11.13 -28.43
C ASP A 202 -21.91 -10.19 -28.25
N PHE A 203 -21.97 -9.43 -27.15
CA PHE A 203 -23.02 -8.43 -26.91
C PHE A 203 -23.10 -7.38 -28.03
N LYS A 204 -21.94 -6.84 -28.45
CA LYS A 204 -21.88 -5.87 -29.53
C LYS A 204 -22.42 -6.44 -30.85
N LYS A 205 -22.13 -7.69 -31.13
CA LYS A 205 -22.66 -8.39 -32.33
C LYS A 205 -24.17 -8.57 -32.23
N ASP A 206 -24.69 -9.02 -31.08
CA ASP A 206 -26.11 -9.29 -30.88
C ASP A 206 -26.94 -8.00 -30.85
N SER A 207 -26.36 -6.88 -30.42
CA SER A 207 -27.04 -5.58 -30.35
C SER A 207 -27.25 -4.89 -31.68
N SER A 208 -26.56 -5.29 -32.75
CA SER A 208 -26.45 -4.55 -34.02
C SER A 208 -27.77 -4.25 -34.73
N ASN A 209 -28.87 -4.97 -34.40
CA ASN A 209 -30.19 -4.80 -35.01
C ASN A 209 -31.31 -4.49 -34.01
N ILE A 210 -31.01 -4.34 -32.73
CA ILE A 210 -32.02 -4.16 -31.67
C ILE A 210 -31.82 -2.90 -30.81
N TYR A 211 -30.62 -2.28 -30.88
CA TYR A 211 -30.36 -0.97 -30.27
C TYR A 211 -30.43 0.10 -31.35
N ASP A 212 -31.55 0.83 -31.40
CA ASP A 212 -31.91 1.83 -32.42
C ASP A 212 -31.90 3.28 -31.89
N VAL A 213 -31.22 3.53 -30.75
CA VAL A 213 -31.08 4.84 -30.10
C VAL A 213 -29.66 5.35 -30.16
#